data_adda6de7761e97662f573ff91615f394
#
_entry.id   adda6de7761e97662f573ff91615f394
#
_cell.length_a   1.000
_cell.length_b   1.000
_cell.length_c   1.000
_cell.angle_alpha   90.00
_cell.angle_beta   90.00
_cell.angle_gamma   90.00
#
_symmetry.space_group_name_H-M   'P 1'
#
loop_
_entity.id
_entity.type
_entity.pdbx_description
1 polymer ?
#
loop_
_entity_poly.entity_id
_entity_poly.type
_entity_poly.pdbx_seq_one_letter_code
_entity_poly.pdbx_strand_id
1 'polypeptide(L)'
;GMKGEWVVSGRAAVDQVELRYNSGMDYFAVLLDWKMPDMDGIATTREIRRRVGDHMPIIIISAYDWSAIEKEARMAGANGFIGKPLFKSRLVHLFGQLLNHEMEENGPGLRELTEQTNFSGKRVLLAEDNEINAEIAMEVLSMLGLAAEWAHDGKEAVDCMKTSPSGYYDCVFMDVQMPVMNGLDAAKAIRDLPHPDAKTIPIFAMTANAMAEDVKAVLAAGMNEHIAKPLDFRVLMNVLNKYLR
;
A
#
# COMPACT_ATOMS: atom_id res chain seq x y z
N GLY A 1 10.78 -3.73 -16.01
CA GLY A 1 11.02 -3.90 -14.58
C GLY A 1 12.30 -3.20 -14.16
N MET A 2 12.35 -2.68 -12.92
CA MET A 2 13.56 -2.07 -12.36
C MET A 2 14.62 -3.15 -12.15
N LYS A 3 15.88 -2.80 -12.42
CA LYS A 3 17.05 -3.64 -12.07
C LYS A 3 17.61 -3.10 -10.77
N GLY A 4 17.91 -3.97 -9.81
CA GLY A 4 18.53 -3.61 -8.53
C GLY A 4 19.95 -4.17 -8.42
N GLU A 5 20.84 -3.40 -7.84
CA GLU A 5 22.15 -3.84 -7.37
C GLU A 5 22.17 -3.75 -5.84
N TRP A 6 22.93 -4.56 -5.16
CA TRP A 6 23.02 -4.54 -3.71
C TRP A 6 24.44 -4.66 -3.20
N VAL A 7 24.70 -4.08 -2.06
CA VAL A 7 25.99 -4.10 -1.37
C VAL A 7 25.79 -4.39 0.12
N VAL A 8 26.83 -4.81 0.80
CA VAL A 8 26.74 -5.35 2.18
C VAL A 8 27.02 -4.33 3.29
N SER A 9 27.43 -3.10 2.94
CA SER A 9 27.80 -2.09 3.93
C SER A 9 27.56 -0.67 3.43
N GLY A 10 27.49 0.30 4.34
CA GLY A 10 27.35 1.70 4.00
C GLY A 10 28.55 2.25 3.20
N ARG A 11 29.76 1.81 3.54
CA ARG A 11 30.96 2.19 2.78
C ARG A 11 30.88 1.71 1.32
N ALA A 12 30.52 0.45 1.12
CA ALA A 12 30.37 -0.10 -0.22
C ALA A 12 29.24 0.61 -1.01
N ALA A 13 28.17 1.03 -0.33
CA ALA A 13 27.09 1.81 -0.96
C ALA A 13 27.62 3.18 -1.45
N VAL A 14 28.38 3.89 -0.63
CA VAL A 14 28.99 5.18 -1.01
C VAL A 14 29.89 5.01 -2.23
N ASP A 15 30.79 4.03 -2.21
CA ASP A 15 31.75 3.82 -3.29
C ASP A 15 31.05 3.40 -4.60
N GLN A 16 30.00 2.57 -4.51
CA GLN A 16 29.23 2.14 -5.67
C GLN A 16 28.43 3.30 -6.29
N VAL A 17 27.80 4.14 -5.46
CA VAL A 17 27.04 5.32 -5.92
C VAL A 17 27.99 6.31 -6.60
N GLU A 18 29.15 6.62 -6.00
CA GLU A 18 30.15 7.52 -6.59
C GLU A 18 30.69 7.00 -7.93
N LEU A 19 30.94 5.70 -8.03
CA LEU A 19 31.39 5.05 -9.27
C LEU A 19 30.36 5.24 -10.40
N ARG A 20 29.08 5.01 -10.09
CA ARG A 20 27.97 5.17 -11.05
C ARG A 20 27.80 6.61 -11.46
N TYR A 21 27.82 7.53 -10.50
CA TYR A 21 27.74 8.97 -10.77
C TYR A 21 28.84 9.43 -11.73
N ASN A 22 30.10 9.06 -11.45
CA ASN A 22 31.25 9.45 -12.28
C ASN A 22 31.19 8.81 -13.68
N SER A 23 30.47 7.72 -13.87
CA SER A 23 30.27 7.08 -15.19
C SER A 23 29.05 7.61 -15.95
N GLY A 24 28.31 8.58 -15.41
CA GLY A 24 27.10 9.14 -16.02
C GLY A 24 25.92 8.16 -16.06
N MET A 25 25.92 7.14 -15.17
CA MET A 25 24.89 6.12 -15.07
C MET A 25 24.29 6.11 -13.65
N ASP A 26 23.59 7.16 -13.27
CA ASP A 26 23.04 7.31 -11.95
C ASP A 26 22.01 6.25 -11.59
N TYR A 27 21.91 5.97 -10.28
CA TYR A 27 20.79 5.19 -9.76
C TYR A 27 19.53 6.05 -9.71
N PHE A 28 18.40 5.41 -10.00
CA PHE A 28 17.09 6.03 -9.83
C PHE A 28 16.80 6.37 -8.35
N ALA A 29 17.20 5.50 -7.42
CA ALA A 29 17.08 5.71 -5.99
C ALA A 29 18.06 4.79 -5.24
N VAL A 30 18.42 5.17 -4.02
CA VAL A 30 19.20 4.34 -3.08
C VAL A 30 18.37 3.98 -1.88
N LEU A 31 18.36 2.70 -1.53
CA LEU A 31 17.69 2.15 -0.36
C LEU A 31 18.76 1.77 0.67
N LEU A 32 18.76 2.37 1.85
CA LEU A 32 19.74 2.16 2.89
C LEU A 32 19.10 1.55 4.13
N ASP A 33 19.59 0.43 4.60
CA ASP A 33 19.24 -0.03 5.94
C ASP A 33 19.73 0.99 6.98
N TRP A 34 18.88 1.33 7.96
CA TRP A 34 19.31 2.22 9.04
C TRP A 34 20.48 1.62 9.83
N LYS A 35 20.36 0.35 10.23
CA LYS A 35 21.41 -0.33 11.02
C LYS A 35 22.27 -1.20 10.12
N MET A 36 23.41 -0.69 9.72
CA MET A 36 24.45 -1.44 9.02
C MET A 36 25.73 -1.48 9.83
N PRO A 37 26.56 -2.54 9.68
CA PRO A 37 27.93 -2.53 10.21
C PRO A 37 28.73 -1.36 9.63
N ASP A 38 29.72 -0.88 10.33
CA ASP A 38 30.68 0.16 9.94
C ASP A 38 30.09 1.58 9.86
N MET A 39 29.06 1.76 9.06
CA MET A 39 28.44 3.06 8.79
C MET A 39 26.92 2.89 8.69
N ASP A 40 26.17 3.51 9.58
CA ASP A 40 24.71 3.45 9.56
C ASP A 40 24.10 4.19 8.36
N GLY A 41 22.79 4.04 8.16
CA GLY A 41 22.09 4.63 7.02
C GLY A 41 22.15 6.15 7.00
N ILE A 42 22.17 6.82 8.16
CA ILE A 42 22.23 8.29 8.25
C ILE A 42 23.63 8.78 7.87
N ALA A 43 24.68 8.16 8.41
CA ALA A 43 26.05 8.50 8.08
C ALA A 43 26.35 8.20 6.59
N THR A 44 25.84 7.08 6.08
CA THR A 44 25.93 6.72 4.65
C THR A 44 25.25 7.76 3.77
N THR A 45 24.04 8.19 4.13
CA THR A 45 23.30 9.26 3.44
C THR A 45 24.14 10.54 3.37
N ARG A 46 24.67 10.97 4.50
CA ARG A 46 25.49 12.18 4.61
C ARG A 46 26.74 12.12 3.73
N GLU A 47 27.42 10.98 3.68
CA GLU A 47 28.61 10.77 2.85
C GLU A 47 28.26 10.69 1.35
N ILE A 48 27.16 10.06 0.95
CA ILE A 48 26.67 10.06 -0.42
C ILE A 48 26.38 11.51 -0.86
N ARG A 49 25.62 12.27 -0.06
CA ARG A 49 25.29 13.67 -0.35
C ARG A 49 26.53 14.55 -0.55
N ARG A 50 27.54 14.32 0.27
CA ARG A 50 28.81 15.04 0.18
C ARG A 50 29.55 14.78 -1.15
N ARG A 51 29.46 13.56 -1.71
CA ARG A 51 30.20 13.15 -2.91
C ARG A 51 29.45 13.42 -4.21
N VAL A 52 28.15 13.18 -4.22
CA VAL A 52 27.37 13.22 -5.48
C VAL A 52 26.20 14.21 -5.45
N GLY A 53 25.98 14.94 -4.35
CA GLY A 53 24.90 15.92 -4.25
C GLY A 53 23.55 15.32 -3.90
N ASP A 54 22.46 16.05 -4.20
CA ASP A 54 21.11 15.77 -3.73
C ASP A 54 20.10 15.34 -4.82
N HIS A 55 20.55 15.20 -6.05
CA HIS A 55 19.70 14.89 -7.20
C HIS A 55 19.08 13.48 -7.19
N MET A 56 19.64 12.54 -6.43
CA MET A 56 19.16 11.15 -6.38
C MET A 56 18.43 10.88 -5.07
N PRO A 57 17.22 10.30 -5.09
CA PRO A 57 16.48 9.96 -3.87
C PRO A 57 17.20 8.92 -3.01
N ILE A 58 17.32 9.20 -1.70
CA ILE A 58 17.82 8.26 -0.69
C ILE A 58 16.72 7.97 0.32
N ILE A 59 16.44 6.67 0.52
CA ILE A 59 15.38 6.16 1.37
C ILE A 59 15.99 5.30 2.45
N ILE A 60 15.65 5.58 3.71
CA ILE A 60 16.11 4.79 4.85
C ILE A 60 15.08 3.73 5.19
N ILE A 61 15.55 2.48 5.34
CA ILE A 61 14.77 1.32 5.72
C ILE A 61 15.02 1.03 7.20
N SER A 62 13.96 0.94 8.02
CA SER A 62 14.07 0.67 9.45
C SER A 62 13.11 -0.42 9.91
N ALA A 63 13.54 -1.27 10.86
CA ALA A 63 12.68 -2.21 11.56
C ALA A 63 11.97 -1.59 12.79
N TYR A 64 12.26 -0.33 13.11
CA TYR A 64 11.76 0.36 14.29
C TYR A 64 11.00 1.63 13.89
N ASP A 65 10.24 2.19 14.82
CA ASP A 65 9.66 3.51 14.67
C ASP A 65 10.79 4.53 14.40
N TRP A 66 10.75 5.14 13.21
CA TRP A 66 11.76 6.11 12.77
C TRP A 66 11.51 7.53 13.29
N SER A 67 10.42 7.78 14.03
CA SER A 67 10.07 9.12 14.54
C SER A 67 11.21 9.75 15.34
N ALA A 68 11.97 8.92 16.07
CA ALA A 68 13.12 9.39 16.85
C ALA A 68 14.32 9.81 15.99
N ILE A 69 14.46 9.30 14.77
CA ILE A 69 15.63 9.55 13.90
C ILE A 69 15.26 10.34 12.64
N GLU A 70 13.98 10.55 12.39
CA GLU A 70 13.49 11.22 11.17
C GLU A 70 14.15 12.58 10.95
N LYS A 71 14.17 13.39 11.99
CA LYS A 71 14.76 14.73 11.92
C LYS A 71 16.24 14.70 11.52
N GLU A 72 17.01 13.82 12.13
CA GLU A 72 18.45 13.68 11.84
C GLU A 72 18.68 13.13 10.42
N ALA A 73 17.91 12.15 10.00
CA ALA A 73 18.02 11.55 8.70
C ALA A 73 17.61 12.53 7.58
N ARG A 74 16.57 13.34 7.78
CA ARG A 74 16.21 14.42 6.83
C ARG A 74 17.29 15.49 6.75
N MET A 75 17.89 15.87 7.90
CA MET A 75 19.03 16.80 7.91
C MET A 75 20.28 16.23 7.21
N ALA A 76 20.42 14.90 7.19
CA ALA A 76 21.47 14.20 6.43
C ALA A 76 21.17 14.13 4.93
N GLY A 77 19.95 14.48 4.49
CA GLY A 77 19.52 14.48 3.10
C GLY A 77 18.72 13.24 2.66
N ALA A 78 18.14 12.49 3.61
CA ALA A 78 17.20 11.42 3.28
C ALA A 78 15.86 11.99 2.77
N ASN A 79 15.33 11.41 1.69
CA ASN A 79 14.09 11.83 1.05
C ASN A 79 12.87 11.07 1.58
N GLY A 80 13.06 9.87 2.16
CA GLY A 80 11.94 9.06 2.66
C GLY A 80 12.38 7.95 3.59
N PHE A 81 11.35 7.28 4.15
CA PHE A 81 11.51 6.19 5.10
C PHE A 81 10.59 5.03 4.75
N ILE A 82 11.04 3.81 4.96
CA ILE A 82 10.23 2.60 4.83
C ILE A 82 10.44 1.70 6.03
N GLY A 83 9.35 1.24 6.65
CA GLY A 83 9.39 0.20 7.67
C GLY A 83 9.70 -1.18 7.07
N LYS A 84 10.45 -2.02 7.79
CA LYS A 84 10.55 -3.45 7.49
C LYS A 84 9.30 -4.16 8.03
N PRO A 85 8.78 -5.19 7.33
CA PRO A 85 9.30 -5.80 6.10
C PRO A 85 9.06 -4.95 4.85
N LEU A 86 9.96 -5.07 3.87
CA LEU A 86 9.89 -4.35 2.60
C LEU A 86 8.84 -4.99 1.67
N PHE A 87 7.71 -4.36 1.54
CA PHE A 87 6.68 -4.77 0.60
C PHE A 87 6.84 -4.06 -0.75
N LYS A 88 6.61 -4.81 -1.82
CA LYS A 88 6.66 -4.27 -3.19
C LYS A 88 5.71 -3.07 -3.37
N SER A 89 4.53 -3.13 -2.78
CA SER A 89 3.53 -2.06 -2.82
C SER A 89 4.03 -0.76 -2.18
N ARG A 90 4.68 -0.84 -1.01
CA ARG A 90 5.28 0.33 -0.34
C ARG A 90 6.41 0.94 -1.16
N LEU A 91 7.25 0.12 -1.78
CA LEU A 91 8.31 0.60 -2.67
C LEU A 91 7.73 1.29 -3.91
N VAL A 92 6.72 0.68 -4.55
CA VAL A 92 6.05 1.28 -5.72
C VAL A 92 5.37 2.59 -5.37
N HIS A 93 4.70 2.67 -4.21
CA HIS A 93 4.08 3.89 -3.73
C HIS A 93 5.11 5.00 -3.49
N LEU A 94 6.19 4.69 -2.76
CA LEU A 94 7.25 5.64 -2.46
C LEU A 94 7.97 6.12 -3.73
N PHE A 95 8.28 5.21 -4.65
CA PHE A 95 8.87 5.58 -5.94
C PHE A 95 7.90 6.40 -6.80
N GLY A 96 6.61 6.12 -6.72
CA GLY A 96 5.58 6.96 -7.35
C GLY A 96 5.56 8.38 -6.79
N GLN A 97 5.69 8.53 -5.47
CA GLN A 97 5.80 9.84 -4.84
C GLN A 97 7.07 10.59 -5.26
N LEU A 98 8.21 9.91 -5.33
CA LEU A 98 9.48 10.51 -5.75
C LEU A 98 9.46 10.94 -7.22
N LEU A 99 8.87 10.14 -8.11
CA LEU A 99 8.68 10.51 -9.53
C LEU A 99 7.72 11.69 -9.68
N ASN A 100 6.69 11.78 -8.84
CA ASN A 100 5.77 12.90 -8.88
C ASN A 100 6.40 14.19 -8.31
N HIS A 101 7.33 14.12 -7.37
CA HIS A 101 8.08 15.30 -6.90
C HIS A 101 8.93 15.94 -8.00
N GLU A 102 9.48 15.16 -8.92
CA GLU A 102 10.16 15.70 -10.11
C GLU A 102 9.17 16.27 -11.16
N MET A 103 7.87 15.88 -11.08
CA MET A 103 6.80 16.42 -11.94
C MET A 103 5.99 17.55 -11.27
N GLU A 104 6.15 17.81 -9.98
CA GLU A 104 5.40 18.82 -9.20
C GLU A 104 5.89 20.26 -9.37
N GLU A 105 6.84 20.55 -10.25
CA GLU A 105 6.94 21.93 -10.76
C GLU A 105 5.76 22.31 -11.68
N ASN A 106 4.87 21.39 -12.10
CA ASN A 106 3.78 21.66 -13.04
C ASN A 106 2.47 20.86 -12.90
N GLY A 107 2.09 20.34 -11.70
CA GLY A 107 0.81 19.64 -11.58
C GLY A 107 0.29 19.46 -10.13
N PRO A 108 -1.04 19.28 -9.90
CA PRO A 108 -1.60 19.14 -8.56
C PRO A 108 -1.14 17.83 -7.89
N GLY A 109 -0.49 17.97 -6.74
CA GLY A 109 0.14 16.89 -6.03
C GLY A 109 -0.84 15.92 -5.33
N LEU A 110 -0.33 14.74 -4.95
CA LEU A 110 -1.07 13.72 -4.16
C LEU A 110 -1.66 14.27 -2.86
N ARG A 111 -1.10 15.34 -2.28
CA ARG A 111 -1.68 16.06 -1.13
C ARG A 111 -3.04 16.65 -1.43
N GLU A 112 -3.24 17.24 -2.61
CA GLU A 112 -4.56 17.76 -3.02
C GLU A 112 -5.58 16.64 -3.26
N LEU A 113 -5.14 15.46 -3.70
CA LEU A 113 -6.01 14.29 -3.87
C LEU A 113 -6.44 13.70 -2.51
N THR A 114 -5.56 13.67 -1.50
CA THR A 114 -5.90 13.19 -0.15
C THR A 114 -6.70 14.20 0.66
N GLU A 115 -6.50 15.49 0.46
CA GLU A 115 -7.31 16.54 1.13
C GLU A 115 -8.73 16.62 0.56
N GLN A 116 -8.94 16.24 -0.71
CA GLN A 116 -10.26 16.24 -1.34
C GLN A 116 -11.05 14.93 -1.16
N THR A 117 -10.43 13.87 -0.65
CA THR A 117 -11.06 12.54 -0.49
C THR A 117 -10.73 11.91 0.85
N ASN A 118 -11.28 12.47 1.89
CA ASN A 118 -11.22 11.90 3.24
C ASN A 118 -12.47 11.04 3.46
N PHE A 119 -12.30 9.73 3.64
CA PHE A 119 -13.37 8.80 3.99
C PHE A 119 -13.51 8.62 5.51
N SER A 120 -13.09 9.60 6.32
CA SER A 120 -13.21 9.57 7.77
C SER A 120 -14.64 9.30 8.22
N GLY A 121 -14.78 8.38 9.16
CA GLY A 121 -16.07 7.93 9.67
C GLY A 121 -16.71 6.79 8.88
N LYS A 122 -16.15 6.39 7.74
CA LYS A 122 -16.56 5.21 6.99
C LYS A 122 -15.91 3.96 7.55
N ARG A 123 -16.66 2.86 7.57
CA ARG A 123 -16.21 1.56 8.08
C ARG A 123 -16.28 0.50 6.99
N VAL A 124 -15.25 -0.30 6.89
CA VAL A 124 -15.14 -1.38 5.91
C VAL A 124 -14.96 -2.72 6.60
N LEU A 125 -15.55 -3.76 6.05
CA LEU A 125 -15.25 -5.15 6.38
C LEU A 125 -14.23 -5.67 5.37
N LEU A 126 -13.08 -6.13 5.85
CA LEU A 126 -12.01 -6.72 5.05
C LEU A 126 -11.99 -8.23 5.29
N ALA A 127 -12.23 -9.04 4.27
CA ALA A 127 -12.09 -10.49 4.32
C ALA A 127 -10.81 -10.92 3.57
N GLU A 128 -9.86 -11.46 4.30
CA GLU A 128 -8.52 -11.87 3.81
C GLU A 128 -7.97 -12.95 4.73
N ASP A 129 -7.53 -14.08 4.20
CA ASP A 129 -7.04 -15.22 4.99
C ASP A 129 -5.54 -15.10 5.34
N ASN A 130 -4.81 -14.27 4.63
CA ASN A 130 -3.39 -14.06 4.87
C ASN A 130 -3.17 -12.82 5.74
N GLU A 131 -2.66 -13.02 6.95
CA GLU A 131 -2.40 -11.97 7.94
C GLU A 131 -1.56 -10.81 7.38
N ILE A 132 -0.51 -11.12 6.60
CA ILE A 132 0.36 -10.10 6.01
C ILE A 132 -0.39 -9.25 4.97
N ASN A 133 -1.23 -9.90 4.14
CA ASN A 133 -2.05 -9.18 3.16
C ASN A 133 -3.11 -8.33 3.86
N ALA A 134 -3.71 -8.84 4.93
CA ALA A 134 -4.69 -8.11 5.74
C ALA A 134 -4.07 -6.86 6.39
N GLU A 135 -2.88 -6.99 7.00
CA GLU A 135 -2.15 -5.85 7.57
C GLU A 135 -1.87 -4.77 6.52
N ILE A 136 -1.41 -5.17 5.34
CA ILE A 136 -1.14 -4.23 4.24
C ILE A 136 -2.43 -3.54 3.79
N ALA A 137 -3.50 -4.30 3.61
CA ALA A 137 -4.79 -3.74 3.18
C ALA A 137 -5.36 -2.78 4.23
N MET A 138 -5.33 -3.14 5.52
CA MET A 138 -5.78 -2.28 6.62
C MET A 138 -4.97 -0.99 6.69
N GLU A 139 -3.66 -1.04 6.51
CA GLU A 139 -2.81 0.15 6.50
C GLU A 139 -3.19 1.09 5.34
N VAL A 140 -3.36 0.56 4.12
CA VAL A 140 -3.78 1.34 2.95
C VAL A 140 -5.16 1.97 3.16
N LEU A 141 -6.11 1.22 3.73
CA LEU A 141 -7.45 1.72 4.06
C LEU A 141 -7.40 2.82 5.14
N SER A 142 -6.58 2.62 6.17
CA SER A 142 -6.36 3.61 7.23
C SER A 142 -5.77 4.93 6.71
N MET A 143 -4.85 4.88 5.74
CA MET A 143 -4.31 6.08 5.08
C MET A 143 -5.38 6.89 4.35
N LEU A 144 -6.49 6.24 3.94
CA LEU A 144 -7.67 6.89 3.33
C LEU A 144 -8.69 7.35 4.36
N GLY A 145 -8.44 7.17 5.65
CA GLY A 145 -9.34 7.53 6.74
C GLY A 145 -10.44 6.50 7.01
N LEU A 146 -10.37 5.31 6.41
CA LEU A 146 -11.33 4.22 6.62
C LEU A 146 -10.99 3.41 7.86
N ALA A 147 -12.01 3.07 8.66
CA ALA A 147 -11.89 2.11 9.75
C ALA A 147 -12.15 0.70 9.21
N ALA A 148 -11.14 -0.17 9.21
CA ALA A 148 -11.28 -1.55 8.73
C ALA A 148 -11.45 -2.54 9.88
N GLU A 149 -12.39 -3.48 9.73
CA GLU A 149 -12.56 -4.65 10.57
C GLU A 149 -12.20 -5.89 9.76
N TRP A 150 -11.37 -6.78 10.32
CA TRP A 150 -10.81 -7.91 9.60
C TRP A 150 -11.53 -9.21 9.93
N ALA A 151 -11.97 -9.91 8.89
CA ALA A 151 -12.48 -11.27 8.90
C ALA A 151 -11.46 -12.20 8.23
N HIS A 152 -11.15 -13.34 8.85
CA HIS A 152 -10.09 -14.27 8.43
C HIS A 152 -10.49 -15.22 7.30
N ASP A 153 -11.76 -15.28 6.97
CA ASP A 153 -12.30 -16.06 5.86
C ASP A 153 -13.71 -15.55 5.46
N GLY A 154 -14.24 -16.13 4.37
CA GLY A 154 -15.57 -15.75 3.88
C GLY A 154 -16.71 -16.06 4.84
N LYS A 155 -16.58 -17.09 5.67
CA LYS A 155 -17.59 -17.47 6.64
C LYS A 155 -17.68 -16.44 7.76
N GLU A 156 -16.53 -16.01 8.29
CA GLU A 156 -16.46 -14.96 9.29
C GLU A 156 -17.01 -13.64 8.75
N ALA A 157 -16.70 -13.29 7.49
CA ALA A 157 -17.26 -12.10 6.84
C ALA A 157 -18.79 -12.14 6.74
N VAL A 158 -19.38 -13.30 6.41
CA VAL A 158 -20.83 -13.47 6.40
C VAL A 158 -21.41 -13.32 7.82
N ASP A 159 -20.77 -13.88 8.83
CA ASP A 159 -21.22 -13.80 10.22
C ASP A 159 -21.10 -12.36 10.76
N CYS A 160 -20.04 -11.62 10.43
CA CYS A 160 -19.90 -10.18 10.72
C CYS A 160 -21.05 -9.37 10.10
N MET A 161 -21.32 -9.57 8.81
CA MET A 161 -22.46 -8.91 8.15
C MET A 161 -23.80 -9.24 8.77
N LYS A 162 -24.02 -10.50 9.13
CA LYS A 162 -25.28 -10.98 9.72
C LYS A 162 -25.55 -10.37 11.08
N THR A 163 -24.52 -10.14 11.89
CA THR A 163 -24.64 -9.67 13.29
C THR A 163 -24.49 -8.16 13.43
N SER A 164 -24.01 -7.48 12.41
CA SER A 164 -23.85 -6.02 12.43
C SER A 164 -25.20 -5.29 12.42
N PRO A 165 -25.29 -4.09 13.01
CA PRO A 165 -26.42 -3.21 12.80
C PRO A 165 -26.49 -2.71 11.35
N SER A 166 -27.68 -2.31 10.87
CA SER A 166 -27.81 -1.66 9.57
C SER A 166 -26.97 -0.38 9.50
N GLY A 167 -26.25 -0.19 8.39
CA GLY A 167 -25.36 0.96 8.15
C GLY A 167 -24.04 0.90 8.93
N TYR A 168 -23.70 -0.26 9.55
CA TYR A 168 -22.44 -0.40 10.28
C TYR A 168 -21.21 -0.45 9.37
N TYR A 169 -21.31 -1.18 8.26
CA TYR A 169 -20.30 -1.20 7.21
C TYR A 169 -20.76 -0.39 5.99
N ASP A 170 -19.87 0.40 5.41
CA ASP A 170 -20.09 1.15 4.19
C ASP A 170 -19.75 0.34 2.93
N CYS A 171 -18.80 -0.59 3.03
CA CYS A 171 -18.47 -1.55 1.98
C CYS A 171 -17.72 -2.77 2.52
N VAL A 172 -17.55 -3.79 1.67
CA VAL A 172 -16.80 -5.01 1.94
C VAL A 172 -15.69 -5.16 0.92
N PHE A 173 -14.46 -5.40 1.38
CA PHE A 173 -13.35 -5.88 0.57
C PHE A 173 -13.22 -7.39 0.80
N MET A 174 -13.33 -8.18 -0.26
CA MET A 174 -13.44 -9.62 -0.19
C MET A 174 -12.39 -10.30 -1.04
N ASP A 175 -11.42 -10.99 -0.44
CA ASP A 175 -10.56 -11.88 -1.21
C ASP A 175 -11.39 -12.98 -1.87
N VAL A 176 -11.11 -13.24 -3.13
CA VAL A 176 -11.79 -14.30 -3.88
C VAL A 176 -11.33 -15.69 -3.42
N GLN A 177 -10.06 -15.84 -3.10
CA GLN A 177 -9.46 -17.14 -2.75
C GLN A 177 -9.16 -17.22 -1.25
N MET A 178 -10.07 -17.81 -0.50
CA MET A 178 -9.91 -18.06 0.93
C MET A 178 -10.29 -19.49 1.28
N PRO A 179 -9.71 -20.08 2.35
CA PRO A 179 -10.12 -21.35 2.89
C PRO A 179 -11.52 -21.25 3.55
N VAL A 180 -12.10 -22.38 3.94
CA VAL A 180 -13.39 -22.51 4.60
C VAL A 180 -14.54 -22.06 3.69
N MET A 181 -14.58 -20.78 3.31
CA MET A 181 -15.54 -20.22 2.36
C MET A 181 -14.83 -19.22 1.48
N ASN A 182 -14.83 -19.46 0.17
CA ASN A 182 -14.25 -18.52 -0.81
C ASN A 182 -15.10 -17.25 -0.94
N GLY A 183 -14.50 -16.18 -1.48
CA GLY A 183 -15.16 -14.88 -1.55
C GLY A 183 -16.41 -14.84 -2.44
N LEU A 184 -16.45 -15.65 -3.53
CA LEU A 184 -17.62 -15.69 -4.40
C LEU A 184 -18.83 -16.29 -3.68
N ASP A 185 -18.63 -17.35 -2.91
CA ASP A 185 -19.70 -17.98 -2.13
C ASP A 185 -20.07 -17.11 -0.93
N ALA A 186 -19.10 -16.43 -0.30
CA ALA A 186 -19.36 -15.47 0.77
C ALA A 186 -20.21 -14.29 0.27
N ALA A 187 -19.91 -13.74 -0.90
CA ALA A 187 -20.69 -12.65 -1.51
C ALA A 187 -22.15 -13.08 -1.78
N LYS A 188 -22.38 -14.27 -2.36
CA LYS A 188 -23.72 -14.81 -2.56
C LYS A 188 -24.45 -14.97 -1.21
N ALA A 189 -23.78 -15.56 -0.20
CA ALA A 189 -24.33 -15.74 1.12
C ALA A 189 -24.70 -14.39 1.77
N ILE A 190 -23.84 -13.37 1.65
CA ILE A 190 -24.15 -12.02 2.14
C ILE A 190 -25.40 -11.47 1.42
N ARG A 191 -25.50 -11.60 0.09
CA ARG A 191 -26.65 -11.15 -0.69
C ARG A 191 -27.96 -11.84 -0.29
N ASP A 192 -27.88 -13.05 0.23
CA ASP A 192 -29.05 -13.84 0.67
C ASP A 192 -29.41 -13.66 2.14
N LEU A 193 -28.62 -12.89 2.91
CA LEU A 193 -28.94 -12.60 4.30
C LEU A 193 -30.25 -11.80 4.44
N PRO A 194 -31.04 -12.06 5.49
CA PRO A 194 -32.17 -11.22 5.88
C PRO A 194 -31.68 -9.95 6.61
N HIS A 195 -30.73 -9.23 6.02
CA HIS A 195 -30.13 -8.02 6.57
C HIS A 195 -30.47 -6.83 5.65
N PRO A 196 -30.82 -5.66 6.22
CA PRO A 196 -31.23 -4.51 5.41
C PRO A 196 -30.21 -4.11 4.32
N ASP A 197 -28.92 -4.17 4.65
CA ASP A 197 -27.84 -3.75 3.76
C ASP A 197 -27.38 -4.84 2.79
N ALA A 198 -27.83 -6.10 2.99
CA ALA A 198 -27.34 -7.27 2.25
C ALA A 198 -27.41 -7.13 0.72
N LYS A 199 -28.47 -6.50 0.22
CA LYS A 199 -28.67 -6.32 -1.23
C LYS A 199 -27.95 -5.11 -1.80
N THR A 200 -27.58 -4.12 -0.98
CA THR A 200 -27.11 -2.81 -1.42
C THR A 200 -25.66 -2.51 -1.07
N ILE A 201 -25.10 -3.12 0.00
CA ILE A 201 -23.73 -2.88 0.41
C ILE A 201 -22.75 -3.16 -0.76
N PRO A 202 -21.86 -2.23 -1.11
CA PRO A 202 -20.83 -2.48 -2.09
C PRO A 202 -19.87 -3.60 -1.64
N ILE A 203 -19.66 -4.60 -2.48
CA ILE A 203 -18.69 -5.68 -2.26
C ILE A 203 -17.65 -5.62 -3.37
N PHE A 204 -16.39 -5.44 -3.01
CA PHE A 204 -15.25 -5.33 -3.93
C PHE A 204 -14.42 -6.60 -3.84
N ALA A 205 -14.31 -7.34 -4.94
CA ALA A 205 -13.44 -8.50 -5.01
C ALA A 205 -11.97 -8.10 -5.02
N MET A 206 -11.16 -8.72 -4.19
CA MET A 206 -9.70 -8.64 -4.27
C MET A 206 -9.18 -9.91 -4.96
N THR A 207 -8.49 -9.77 -6.10
CA THR A 207 -8.06 -10.91 -6.93
C THR A 207 -6.57 -10.86 -7.23
N ALA A 208 -5.90 -12.01 -7.24
CA ALA A 208 -4.51 -12.12 -7.71
C ALA A 208 -4.39 -11.98 -9.24
N ASN A 209 -5.50 -12.16 -9.96
CA ASN A 209 -5.53 -12.18 -11.43
C ASN A 209 -6.74 -11.37 -11.93
N ALA A 210 -6.55 -10.52 -12.92
CA ALA A 210 -7.59 -9.68 -13.50
C ALA A 210 -8.01 -10.19 -14.90
N MET A 211 -8.18 -11.53 -15.06
CA MET A 211 -8.64 -12.08 -16.32
C MET A 211 -10.14 -11.83 -16.52
N ALA A 212 -10.57 -11.68 -17.78
CA ALA A 212 -11.96 -11.34 -18.12
C ALA A 212 -12.99 -12.39 -17.64
N GLU A 213 -12.58 -13.64 -17.44
CA GLU A 213 -13.42 -14.72 -16.91
C GLU A 213 -13.65 -14.54 -15.40
N ASP A 214 -12.63 -14.12 -14.66
CA ASP A 214 -12.73 -13.86 -13.21
C ASP A 214 -13.68 -12.69 -12.94
N VAL A 215 -13.63 -11.64 -13.75
CA VAL A 215 -14.53 -10.48 -13.64
C VAL A 215 -16.00 -10.88 -13.80
N LYS A 216 -16.32 -11.77 -14.75
CA LYS A 216 -17.69 -12.26 -14.94
C LYS A 216 -18.17 -13.04 -13.73
N ALA A 217 -17.32 -13.90 -13.17
CA ALA A 217 -17.66 -14.69 -11.97
C ALA A 217 -17.92 -13.79 -10.75
N VAL A 218 -17.10 -12.77 -10.56
CA VAL A 218 -17.24 -11.76 -9.49
C VAL A 218 -18.59 -11.04 -9.59
N LEU A 219 -18.94 -10.52 -10.76
CA LEU A 219 -20.22 -9.84 -10.97
C LEU A 219 -21.41 -10.80 -10.84
N ALA A 220 -21.30 -12.03 -11.33
CA ALA A 220 -22.35 -13.05 -11.18
C ALA A 220 -22.57 -13.49 -9.73
N ALA A 221 -21.56 -13.37 -8.87
CA ALA A 221 -21.67 -13.61 -7.43
C ALA A 221 -22.32 -12.44 -6.67
N GLY A 222 -22.67 -11.34 -7.36
CA GLY A 222 -23.29 -10.16 -6.76
C GLY A 222 -22.30 -9.16 -6.16
N MET A 223 -21.01 -9.24 -6.51
CA MET A 223 -20.01 -8.22 -6.20
C MET A 223 -20.13 -7.05 -7.17
N ASN A 224 -19.66 -5.87 -6.77
CA ASN A 224 -19.85 -4.63 -7.51
C ASN A 224 -18.64 -4.25 -8.39
N GLU A 225 -17.44 -4.61 -7.95
CA GLU A 225 -16.20 -4.27 -8.63
C GLU A 225 -15.12 -5.30 -8.32
N HIS A 226 -14.04 -5.31 -9.10
CA HIS A 226 -12.86 -6.11 -8.80
C HIS A 226 -11.61 -5.20 -8.68
N ILE A 227 -10.70 -5.57 -7.79
CA ILE A 227 -9.44 -4.87 -7.54
C ILE A 227 -8.33 -5.92 -7.55
N ALA A 228 -7.34 -5.70 -8.41
CA ALA A 228 -6.19 -6.59 -8.47
C ALA A 228 -5.28 -6.43 -7.24
N LYS A 229 -4.80 -7.53 -6.70
CA LYS A 229 -3.73 -7.55 -5.70
C LYS A 229 -2.34 -7.41 -6.37
N PRO A 230 -1.40 -6.66 -5.80
CA PRO A 230 -1.50 -5.86 -4.59
C PRO A 230 -2.38 -4.62 -4.80
N LEU A 231 -3.06 -4.18 -3.74
CA LEU A 231 -3.96 -3.03 -3.80
C LEU A 231 -3.24 -1.78 -4.29
N ASP A 232 -3.62 -1.29 -5.47
CA ASP A 232 -3.14 -0.02 -6.02
C ASP A 232 -3.98 1.11 -5.45
N PHE A 233 -3.31 2.09 -4.84
CA PHE A 233 -3.97 3.23 -4.17
C PHE A 233 -4.88 4.02 -5.12
N ARG A 234 -4.49 4.23 -6.39
CA ARG A 234 -5.29 5.00 -7.35
C ARG A 234 -6.54 4.23 -7.77
N VAL A 235 -6.41 2.92 -7.98
CA VAL A 235 -7.54 2.05 -8.29
C VAL A 235 -8.52 2.04 -7.13
N LEU A 236 -8.00 1.88 -5.90
CA LEU A 236 -8.78 1.90 -4.67
C LEU A 236 -9.55 3.22 -4.50
N MET A 237 -8.86 4.36 -4.68
CA MET A 237 -9.46 5.69 -4.63
C MET A 237 -10.59 5.86 -5.63
N ASN A 238 -10.41 5.41 -6.88
CA ASN A 238 -11.42 5.50 -7.92
C ASN A 238 -12.67 4.67 -7.55
N VAL A 239 -12.46 3.46 -7.06
CA VAL A 239 -13.55 2.58 -6.63
C VAL A 239 -14.29 3.18 -5.43
N LEU A 240 -13.58 3.60 -4.39
CA LEU A 240 -14.21 4.22 -3.21
C LEU A 240 -14.97 5.49 -3.55
N ASN A 241 -14.43 6.36 -4.40
CA ASN A 241 -15.13 7.57 -4.86
C ASN A 241 -16.41 7.27 -5.65
N LYS A 242 -16.44 6.16 -6.39
CA LYS A 242 -17.62 5.74 -7.17
C LYS A 242 -18.74 5.23 -6.27
N TYR A 243 -18.43 4.60 -5.13
CA TYR A 243 -19.43 3.88 -4.33
C TYR A 243 -19.71 4.49 -2.95
N LEU A 244 -18.78 5.28 -2.37
CA LEU A 244 -18.91 5.82 -1.01
C LEU A 244 -19.12 7.34 -0.94
N ARG A 245 -19.25 8.01 -2.06
CA ARG A 245 -19.64 9.43 -2.11
C ARG A 245 -21.14 9.62 -2.17
#